data_8412f8ac43393b4f2b7853d77c68e751
#
_entry.id   8412f8ac43393b4f2b7853d77c68e751
#
_cell.length_a   1.000
_cell.length_b   1.000
_cell.length_c   1.000
_cell.angle_alpha   90.00
_cell.angle_beta   90.00
_cell.angle_gamma   90.00
#
_symmetry.space_group_name_H-M   'P 1'
#
loop_
_entity.id
_entity.type
_entity.pdbx_description
1 polymer ?
#
loop_
_entity_poly.entity_id
_entity_poly.type
_entity_poly.pdbx_seq_one_letter_code
_entity_poly.pdbx_strand_id
1 'polypeptide(L)'
;FPTRRSSDLKPVKLGRNTRMSFSKINEVMEMPNLIEVQKNSYQWFLDEGLKEVFRDVADITDYSGNLVLSFVDYRMDDAPKYTVKECKERDATYAAPLRVTARLLNKETGEIKESEVYMGDFPLMTDSGTFVINGAERVIISQLVRSPSVYYGMTHDKTGKELYSTTVIPNRGAWLEYETDQNDLFYVRIDKNRKIYITTFIRALGLSSNEEILDFFGYDERIKATLEKDTTINTEQALIEVYKRLRPGEPPTLETAQAQIDNLFFDPHRYDLSRVGRYKYNKKLAISARIAGFKADEPIISNLTGEILAEPGETITPELAYRIEQEGVNTAVIVTPEDKTVKVYSNGMVDIGEYVPMFTEAELEDIGINEKVRFTVLQEVLEKCGDDKDALSEELSARCDDLIPKHIIIDDIMASINYLNCIADGVGTTDDIDHLGNRRIRSVGELLQNQFRIGFSRMERVVKERMTLQAQEPDKVTPAALINIRPVMAAIKEFFGSSPLSQFMDQTNPLAELTHKRRLSALGPGGLSRERAGFEVRDVHHSHYGRMCPIETDRKSTRLNSSHLRIAYAVV
;
A
#
# COMPACT_ATOMS: atom_id res chain seq x y z
N PHE A 1 38.51 -8.09 44.44
CA PHE A 1 37.99 -8.55 43.14
C PHE A 1 38.70 -9.84 42.80
N PRO A 2 38.02 -10.94 42.48
CA PRO A 2 38.66 -12.16 42.05
C PRO A 2 39.37 -11.94 40.73
N THR A 3 40.69 -12.00 40.73
CA THR A 3 41.50 -11.95 39.52
C THR A 3 41.16 -13.18 38.67
N ARG A 4 40.62 -12.96 37.48
CA ARG A 4 40.39 -14.03 36.49
C ARG A 4 41.72 -14.67 36.13
N ARG A 5 41.79 -16.00 36.21
CA ARG A 5 42.94 -16.75 35.72
C ARG A 5 43.03 -16.62 34.22
N SER A 6 44.24 -16.51 33.67
CA SER A 6 44.47 -16.44 32.21
C SER A 6 43.90 -17.63 31.43
N SER A 7 43.62 -18.75 32.13
CA SER A 7 42.98 -19.95 31.60
C SER A 7 41.49 -19.77 31.22
N ASP A 8 40.84 -18.72 31.73
CA ASP A 8 39.42 -18.47 31.50
C ASP A 8 39.14 -17.61 30.24
N LEU A 9 40.21 -17.13 29.60
CA LEU A 9 40.12 -16.31 28.40
C LEU A 9 40.08 -17.21 27.17
N LYS A 10 39.05 -17.05 26.35
CA LYS A 10 38.89 -17.78 25.09
C LYS A 10 39.33 -16.92 23.91
N PRO A 11 40.23 -17.44 23.02
CA PRO A 11 40.52 -16.73 21.79
C PRO A 11 39.32 -16.84 20.84
N VAL A 12 38.77 -15.69 20.38
CA VAL A 12 37.67 -15.61 19.41
C VAL A 12 38.20 -14.97 18.16
N LYS A 13 37.95 -15.62 17.02
CA LYS A 13 38.32 -15.09 15.70
C LYS A 13 37.26 -14.13 15.21
N LEU A 14 37.61 -12.86 15.07
CA LEU A 14 36.75 -11.80 14.54
C LEU A 14 37.32 -11.33 13.19
N GLY A 15 36.78 -11.88 12.09
CA GLY A 15 37.31 -11.65 10.76
C GLY A 15 38.77 -12.12 10.60
N ARG A 16 39.68 -11.18 10.29
CA ARG A 16 41.13 -11.47 10.15
C ARG A 16 41.91 -11.50 11.48
N ASN A 17 41.33 -10.97 12.53
CA ASN A 17 42.00 -10.83 13.82
C ASN A 17 41.49 -11.82 14.86
N THR A 18 42.38 -12.36 15.70
CA THR A 18 41.99 -13.15 16.87
C THR A 18 42.10 -12.29 18.12
N ARG A 19 41.01 -12.19 18.86
CA ARG A 19 40.92 -11.42 20.10
C ARG A 19 40.61 -12.34 21.29
N MET A 20 41.02 -11.96 22.46
CA MET A 20 40.68 -12.70 23.70
C MET A 20 39.32 -12.22 24.20
N SER A 21 38.40 -13.17 24.39
CA SER A 21 37.09 -12.89 24.96
C SER A 21 37.16 -12.86 26.46
N PHE A 22 36.63 -11.80 27.07
CA PHE A 22 36.47 -11.63 28.52
C PHE A 22 35.01 -11.89 28.95
N SER A 23 34.17 -12.39 28.05
CA SER A 23 32.78 -12.69 28.35
C SER A 23 32.65 -13.79 29.40
N LYS A 24 31.76 -13.58 30.38
CA LYS A 24 31.40 -14.58 31.39
C LYS A 24 30.35 -15.58 30.87
N ILE A 25 29.59 -15.17 29.88
CA ILE A 25 28.49 -15.93 29.31
C ILE A 25 28.93 -16.31 27.89
N ASN A 26 28.69 -17.55 27.48
CA ASN A 26 28.91 -17.97 26.12
C ASN A 26 27.89 -17.23 25.21
N GLU A 27 28.32 -16.86 24.02
CA GLU A 27 27.41 -16.30 23.02
C GLU A 27 26.32 -17.34 22.71
N VAL A 28 25.06 -16.95 22.90
CA VAL A 28 23.88 -17.78 22.63
C VAL A 28 23.44 -17.62 21.18
N MET A 29 23.65 -16.43 20.61
CA MET A 29 23.36 -16.08 19.23
C MET A 29 24.53 -15.31 18.61
N GLU A 30 24.77 -15.52 17.34
CA GLU A 30 25.69 -14.69 16.58
C GLU A 30 25.15 -13.26 16.47
N MET A 31 26.05 -12.28 16.42
CA MET A 31 25.66 -10.89 16.21
C MET A 31 25.02 -10.74 14.83
N PRO A 32 23.77 -10.23 14.73
CA PRO A 32 23.11 -10.06 13.45
C PRO A 32 23.87 -9.04 12.57
N ASN A 33 23.77 -9.21 11.25
CA ASN A 33 24.34 -8.26 10.32
C ASN A 33 23.57 -6.93 10.40
N LEU A 34 24.21 -5.88 10.89
CA LEU A 34 23.57 -4.58 11.14
C LEU A 34 23.10 -3.85 9.87
N ILE A 35 23.51 -4.29 8.68
CA ILE A 35 23.09 -3.75 7.36
C ILE A 35 22.22 -4.75 6.58
N GLU A 36 21.74 -5.80 7.24
CA GLU A 36 20.94 -6.84 6.61
C GLU A 36 19.65 -6.30 5.98
N VAL A 37 18.99 -5.36 6.64
CA VAL A 37 17.77 -4.72 6.13
C VAL A 37 17.98 -4.12 4.74
N GLN A 38 19.12 -3.45 4.51
CA GLN A 38 19.45 -2.87 3.21
C GLN A 38 19.68 -3.97 2.15
N LYS A 39 20.45 -5.00 2.50
CA LYS A 39 20.78 -6.10 1.57
C LYS A 39 19.56 -6.92 1.22
N ASN A 40 18.78 -7.35 2.21
CA ASN A 40 17.59 -8.17 1.99
C ASN A 40 16.54 -7.41 1.17
N SER A 41 16.37 -6.11 1.43
CA SER A 41 15.45 -5.28 0.65
C SER A 41 15.89 -5.15 -0.82
N TYR A 42 17.19 -5.01 -1.07
CA TYR A 42 17.71 -4.95 -2.43
C TYR A 42 17.60 -6.30 -3.14
N GLN A 43 17.89 -7.40 -2.42
CA GLN A 43 17.75 -8.75 -2.97
C GLN A 43 16.29 -9.06 -3.32
N TRP A 44 15.36 -8.75 -2.41
CA TRP A 44 13.93 -8.85 -2.70
C TRP A 44 13.51 -8.08 -3.95
N PHE A 45 14.07 -6.89 -4.16
CA PHE A 45 13.80 -6.11 -5.37
C PHE A 45 14.25 -6.84 -6.64
N LEU A 46 15.43 -7.50 -6.61
CA LEU A 46 15.94 -8.27 -7.74
C LEU A 46 15.11 -9.54 -8.00
N ASP A 47 14.71 -10.25 -6.94
CA ASP A 47 14.06 -11.56 -7.05
C ASP A 47 12.55 -11.43 -7.32
N GLU A 48 11.87 -10.51 -6.65
CA GLU A 48 10.40 -10.35 -6.68
C GLU A 48 9.95 -8.98 -7.19
N GLY A 49 10.59 -7.91 -6.72
CA GLY A 49 10.14 -6.55 -7.00
C GLY A 49 10.14 -6.21 -8.49
N LEU A 50 11.10 -6.70 -9.27
CA LEU A 50 11.13 -6.54 -10.71
C LEU A 50 10.03 -7.36 -11.39
N LYS A 51 9.75 -8.59 -10.93
CA LYS A 51 8.67 -9.43 -11.46
C LYS A 51 7.31 -8.75 -11.29
N GLU A 52 7.07 -8.17 -10.11
CA GLU A 52 5.84 -7.40 -9.86
C GLU A 52 5.69 -6.22 -10.81
N VAL A 53 6.78 -5.45 -11.06
CA VAL A 53 6.72 -4.33 -12.01
C VAL A 53 6.41 -4.81 -13.42
N PHE A 54 7.00 -5.91 -13.87
CA PHE A 54 6.71 -6.45 -15.20
C PHE A 54 5.28 -6.99 -15.31
N ARG A 55 4.73 -7.59 -14.25
CA ARG A 55 3.31 -7.99 -14.20
C ARG A 55 2.36 -6.79 -14.19
N ASP A 56 2.69 -5.74 -13.45
CA ASP A 56 1.88 -4.52 -13.38
C ASP A 56 1.83 -3.76 -14.73
N VAL A 57 2.89 -3.87 -15.54
CA VAL A 57 2.97 -3.29 -16.89
C VAL A 57 2.46 -4.28 -17.96
N ALA A 58 1.83 -5.39 -17.53
CA ALA A 58 1.32 -6.44 -18.42
C ALA A 58 0.76 -5.89 -19.72
N ASP A 59 0.90 -6.65 -20.78
CA ASP A 59 0.31 -6.52 -22.11
C ASP A 59 -0.02 -5.09 -22.59
N ILE A 60 1.02 -4.42 -23.10
CA ILE A 60 0.85 -3.12 -23.74
C ILE A 60 0.15 -3.33 -25.07
N THR A 61 -1.12 -2.90 -25.16
CA THR A 61 -1.91 -2.96 -26.39
C THR A 61 -1.90 -1.63 -27.12
N ASP A 62 -1.96 -1.68 -28.44
CA ASP A 62 -2.21 -0.50 -29.26
C ASP A 62 -3.67 -0.04 -29.15
N TYR A 63 -3.99 1.12 -29.72
CA TYR A 63 -5.37 1.66 -29.69
C TYR A 63 -6.38 0.82 -30.50
N SER A 64 -5.92 0.03 -31.48
CA SER A 64 -6.76 -0.90 -32.24
C SER A 64 -6.94 -2.26 -31.57
N GLY A 65 -6.11 -2.59 -30.56
CA GLY A 65 -6.11 -3.87 -29.85
C GLY A 65 -5.48 -5.02 -30.62
N ASN A 66 -4.86 -4.77 -31.78
CA ASN A 66 -4.32 -5.79 -32.68
C ASN A 66 -2.90 -6.23 -32.32
N LEU A 67 -2.07 -5.29 -31.87
CA LEU A 67 -0.71 -5.55 -31.45
C LEU A 67 -0.64 -5.59 -29.91
N VAL A 68 -0.02 -6.64 -29.37
CA VAL A 68 0.18 -6.82 -27.93
C VAL A 68 1.65 -7.06 -27.66
N LEU A 69 2.26 -6.19 -26.87
CA LEU A 69 3.64 -6.33 -26.39
C LEU A 69 3.62 -6.78 -24.95
N SER A 70 4.19 -7.94 -24.65
CA SER A 70 4.33 -8.52 -23.31
C SER A 70 5.80 -8.73 -22.94
N PHE A 71 6.07 -8.59 -21.64
CA PHE A 71 7.37 -8.91 -21.06
C PHE A 71 7.30 -10.29 -20.42
N VAL A 72 8.07 -11.26 -20.97
CA VAL A 72 7.99 -12.67 -20.58
C VAL A 72 8.93 -12.98 -19.42
N ASP A 73 10.17 -12.53 -19.53
CA ASP A 73 11.23 -12.84 -18.57
C ASP A 73 12.29 -11.72 -18.55
N TYR A 74 13.07 -11.67 -17.49
CA TYR A 74 14.19 -10.75 -17.38
C TYR A 74 15.43 -11.45 -16.84
N ARG A 75 16.59 -10.97 -17.25
CA ARG A 75 17.88 -11.45 -16.79
C ARG A 75 18.78 -10.27 -16.46
N MET A 76 19.40 -10.32 -15.30
CA MET A 76 20.49 -9.42 -14.95
C MET A 76 21.79 -10.21 -15.08
N ASP A 77 22.77 -9.66 -15.78
CA ASP A 77 24.06 -10.28 -15.89
C ASP A 77 24.80 -10.19 -14.54
N ASP A 78 25.33 -11.32 -14.05
CA ASP A 78 26.01 -11.40 -12.75
C ASP A 78 27.36 -10.65 -12.73
N ALA A 79 27.94 -10.41 -13.88
CA ALA A 79 29.24 -9.77 -14.00
C ALA A 79 29.13 -8.27 -14.25
N PRO A 80 29.46 -7.42 -13.26
CA PRO A 80 29.54 -5.98 -13.47
C PRO A 80 30.67 -5.65 -14.44
N LYS A 81 30.51 -4.59 -15.22
CA LYS A 81 31.48 -4.15 -16.22
C LYS A 81 32.85 -3.78 -15.62
N TYR A 82 32.84 -3.21 -14.42
CA TYR A 82 34.00 -2.82 -13.65
C TYR A 82 33.87 -3.24 -12.20
N THR A 83 34.99 -3.50 -11.54
CA THR A 83 35.00 -3.72 -10.10
C THR A 83 34.69 -2.43 -9.34
N VAL A 84 34.25 -2.53 -8.09
CA VAL A 84 33.96 -1.35 -7.23
C VAL A 84 35.14 -0.40 -7.17
N LYS A 85 36.38 -0.92 -7.11
CA LYS A 85 37.59 -0.11 -7.05
C LYS A 85 37.85 0.64 -8.36
N GLU A 86 37.71 -0.04 -9.48
CA GLU A 86 37.85 0.58 -10.80
C GLU A 86 36.77 1.63 -11.06
N CYS A 87 35.52 1.40 -10.58
CA CYS A 87 34.46 2.38 -10.69
C CYS A 87 34.81 3.70 -9.97
N LYS A 88 35.43 3.60 -8.78
CA LYS A 88 35.89 4.77 -8.03
C LYS A 88 37.05 5.51 -8.71
N GLU A 89 37.98 4.76 -9.31
CA GLU A 89 39.14 5.32 -10.00
C GLU A 89 38.77 5.97 -11.35
N ARG A 90 37.72 5.47 -12.02
CA ARG A 90 37.29 5.92 -13.36
C ARG A 90 36.06 6.82 -13.35
N ASP A 91 35.57 7.22 -12.19
CA ASP A 91 34.31 7.97 -12.03
C ASP A 91 33.12 7.28 -12.72
N ALA A 92 33.10 5.94 -12.69
CA ALA A 92 32.08 5.11 -13.31
C ALA A 92 31.02 4.67 -12.28
N THR A 93 29.90 4.20 -12.80
CA THR A 93 28.83 3.62 -11.96
C THR A 93 29.00 2.09 -11.89
N TYR A 94 28.93 1.55 -10.69
CA TYR A 94 28.93 0.09 -10.46
C TYR A 94 27.55 -0.45 -10.83
N ALA A 95 27.45 -1.07 -12.00
CA ALA A 95 26.19 -1.50 -12.60
C ALA A 95 26.36 -2.78 -13.42
N ALA A 96 25.25 -3.50 -13.58
CA ALA A 96 25.14 -4.64 -14.49
C ALA A 96 24.04 -4.41 -15.52
N PRO A 97 24.17 -4.97 -16.75
CA PRO A 97 23.18 -4.85 -17.79
C PRO A 97 21.92 -5.66 -17.43
N LEU A 98 20.75 -5.00 -17.49
CA LEU A 98 19.44 -5.62 -17.40
C LEU A 98 18.95 -5.92 -18.82
N ARG A 99 18.55 -7.17 -19.06
CA ARG A 99 17.96 -7.64 -20.32
C ARG A 99 16.58 -8.21 -20.06
N VAL A 100 15.68 -7.97 -20.99
CA VAL A 100 14.28 -8.40 -20.88
C VAL A 100 13.87 -9.08 -22.17
N THR A 101 13.23 -10.23 -22.06
CA THR A 101 12.62 -10.93 -23.19
C THR A 101 11.25 -10.35 -23.46
N ALA A 102 11.12 -9.65 -24.57
CA ALA A 102 9.87 -9.04 -25.01
C ALA A 102 9.25 -9.85 -26.13
N ARG A 103 7.95 -10.10 -26.04
CA ARG A 103 7.12 -10.82 -27.01
C ARG A 103 6.11 -9.85 -27.61
N LEU A 104 6.09 -9.79 -28.93
CA LEU A 104 5.09 -9.05 -29.70
C LEU A 104 4.16 -10.05 -30.37
N LEU A 105 2.87 -9.96 -30.04
CA LEU A 105 1.81 -10.75 -30.67
C LEU A 105 1.01 -9.84 -31.60
N ASN A 106 0.87 -10.27 -32.86
CA ASN A 106 -0.10 -9.68 -33.78
C ASN A 106 -1.34 -10.58 -33.80
N LYS A 107 -2.48 -10.09 -33.31
CA LYS A 107 -3.72 -10.87 -33.24
C LYS A 107 -4.37 -11.10 -34.60
N GLU A 108 -4.11 -10.24 -35.60
CA GLU A 108 -4.66 -10.41 -36.95
C GLU A 108 -3.97 -11.53 -37.71
N THR A 109 -2.64 -11.60 -37.65
CA THR A 109 -1.85 -12.60 -38.36
C THR A 109 -1.53 -13.83 -37.53
N GLY A 110 -1.70 -13.77 -36.21
CA GLY A 110 -1.28 -14.79 -35.26
C GLY A 110 0.26 -14.90 -35.10
N GLU A 111 1.02 -13.96 -35.68
CA GLU A 111 2.48 -13.97 -35.65
C GLU A 111 2.99 -13.55 -34.26
N ILE A 112 3.95 -14.33 -33.75
CA ILE A 112 4.65 -14.04 -32.48
C ILE A 112 6.12 -13.76 -32.80
N LYS A 113 6.59 -12.58 -32.38
CA LYS A 113 8.01 -12.20 -32.47
C LYS A 113 8.57 -12.04 -31.06
N GLU A 114 9.60 -12.80 -30.72
CA GLU A 114 10.33 -12.66 -29.46
C GLU A 114 11.72 -12.09 -29.71
N SER A 115 12.16 -11.21 -28.83
CA SER A 115 13.54 -10.71 -28.84
C SER A 115 13.99 -10.31 -27.45
N GLU A 116 15.27 -10.55 -27.16
CA GLU A 116 15.92 -10.04 -25.96
C GLU A 116 16.26 -8.55 -26.18
N VAL A 117 15.78 -7.69 -25.29
CA VAL A 117 15.98 -6.24 -25.35
C VAL A 117 16.83 -5.80 -24.17
N TYR A 118 17.90 -5.07 -24.46
CA TYR A 118 18.72 -4.43 -23.45
C TYR A 118 17.98 -3.25 -22.84
N MET A 119 17.79 -3.27 -21.50
CA MET A 119 17.04 -2.25 -20.75
C MET A 119 17.93 -1.20 -20.07
N GLY A 120 19.24 -1.34 -20.20
CA GLY A 120 20.21 -0.41 -19.62
C GLY A 120 21.05 -1.02 -18.51
N ASP A 121 22.03 -0.24 -18.03
CA ASP A 121 22.89 -0.64 -16.92
C ASP A 121 22.24 -0.26 -15.59
N PHE A 122 21.92 -1.26 -14.79
CA PHE A 122 21.26 -1.08 -13.49
C PHE A 122 22.29 -1.03 -12.36
N PRO A 123 22.25 0.00 -11.47
CA PRO A 123 23.19 0.12 -10.37
C PRO A 123 23.08 -1.04 -9.37
N LEU A 124 24.21 -1.69 -9.10
CA LEU A 124 24.32 -2.79 -8.15
C LEU A 124 24.68 -2.28 -6.76
N MET A 125 24.14 -2.97 -5.74
CA MET A 125 24.55 -2.76 -4.37
C MET A 125 25.88 -3.48 -4.10
N THR A 126 26.79 -2.80 -3.42
CA THR A 126 28.05 -3.38 -2.96
C THR A 126 27.85 -4.28 -1.75
N ASP A 127 28.83 -5.12 -1.41
CA ASP A 127 28.80 -5.96 -0.21
C ASP A 127 28.66 -5.15 1.09
N SER A 128 29.06 -3.88 1.07
CA SER A 128 28.91 -2.96 2.18
C SER A 128 27.53 -2.28 2.27
N GLY A 129 26.59 -2.60 1.36
CA GLY A 129 25.24 -2.01 1.35
C GLY A 129 25.18 -0.60 0.79
N THR A 130 26.13 -0.22 -0.06
CA THR A 130 26.23 1.10 -0.71
C THR A 130 26.08 0.98 -2.22
N PHE A 131 25.90 2.10 -2.90
CA PHE A 131 25.92 2.20 -4.36
C PHE A 131 27.07 3.11 -4.79
N VAL A 132 27.77 2.73 -5.86
CA VAL A 132 28.80 3.58 -6.47
C VAL A 132 28.22 4.20 -7.72
N ILE A 133 27.97 5.48 -7.68
CA ILE A 133 27.39 6.26 -8.78
C ILE A 133 28.39 7.35 -9.19
N ASN A 134 28.84 7.31 -10.43
CA ASN A 134 29.85 8.23 -10.96
C ASN A 134 31.08 8.34 -10.02
N GLY A 135 31.59 7.20 -9.58
CA GLY A 135 32.75 7.09 -8.69
C GLY A 135 32.50 7.37 -7.21
N ALA A 136 31.38 7.98 -6.86
CA ALA A 136 31.05 8.34 -5.49
C ALA A 136 30.19 7.27 -4.79
N GLU A 137 30.54 6.91 -3.57
CA GLU A 137 29.70 6.03 -2.74
C GLU A 137 28.48 6.79 -2.21
N ARG A 138 27.32 6.21 -2.45
CA ARG A 138 26.03 6.73 -2.00
C ARG A 138 25.30 5.70 -1.16
N VAL A 139 24.56 6.18 -0.17
CA VAL A 139 23.66 5.41 0.67
C VAL A 139 22.24 5.85 0.38
N ILE A 140 21.35 4.89 0.14
CA ILE A 140 19.93 5.15 0.05
C ILE A 140 19.33 4.96 1.44
N ILE A 141 18.79 6.05 1.96
CA ILE A 141 18.18 6.08 3.29
C ILE A 141 16.77 5.54 3.19
N SER A 142 16.40 4.63 4.11
CA SER A 142 15.04 4.13 4.22
C SER A 142 14.08 5.26 4.61
N GLN A 143 12.88 5.24 4.05
CA GLN A 143 11.87 6.26 4.27
C GLN A 143 10.82 5.76 5.27
N LEU A 144 10.46 6.59 6.24
CA LEU A 144 9.36 6.35 7.16
C LEU A 144 8.09 7.05 6.64
N VAL A 145 7.10 6.27 6.22
CA VAL A 145 5.84 6.76 5.64
C VAL A 145 4.64 6.27 6.45
N ARG A 146 3.50 6.92 6.30
CA ARG A 146 2.24 6.38 6.82
C ARG A 146 1.95 5.06 6.11
N SER A 147 1.56 4.06 6.89
CA SER A 147 1.13 2.76 6.35
C SER A 147 -0.16 2.95 5.55
N PRO A 148 -0.33 2.28 4.41
CA PRO A 148 -1.62 2.28 3.73
C PRO A 148 -2.69 1.75 4.70
N SER A 149 -3.75 2.53 4.89
CA SER A 149 -4.88 2.18 5.75
C SER A 149 -5.94 3.29 5.71
N VAL A 150 -7.03 3.07 6.41
CA VAL A 150 -8.00 4.11 6.76
C VAL A 150 -7.69 4.63 8.16
N TYR A 151 -7.58 5.94 8.33
CA TYR A 151 -7.27 6.61 9.60
C TYR A 151 -8.41 7.51 10.02
N TYR A 152 -8.79 7.42 11.28
CA TYR A 152 -9.84 8.23 11.89
C TYR A 152 -9.23 9.17 12.92
N GLY A 153 -9.57 10.44 12.81
CA GLY A 153 -9.10 11.49 13.71
C GLY A 153 -10.26 12.28 14.28
N MET A 154 -10.05 12.86 15.43
CA MET A 154 -10.97 13.79 16.09
C MET A 154 -10.22 15.08 16.41
N THR A 155 -10.83 16.21 16.10
CA THR A 155 -10.30 17.53 16.40
C THR A 155 -11.40 18.35 17.06
N HIS A 156 -11.02 19.27 17.96
CA HIS A 156 -11.96 20.19 18.56
C HIS A 156 -11.92 21.53 17.83
N ASP A 157 -13.11 22.04 17.49
CA ASP A 157 -13.22 23.39 16.96
C ASP A 157 -13.00 24.44 18.06
N LYS A 158 -12.90 25.71 17.67
CA LYS A 158 -12.75 26.85 18.59
C LYS A 158 -13.92 26.96 19.61
N THR A 159 -15.06 26.38 19.27
CA THR A 159 -16.26 26.33 20.14
C THR A 159 -16.27 25.11 21.05
N GLY A 160 -15.28 24.22 20.99
CA GLY A 160 -15.22 22.98 21.74
C GLY A 160 -16.02 21.81 21.12
N LYS A 161 -16.63 21.99 19.93
CA LYS A 161 -17.35 20.93 19.23
C LYS A 161 -16.36 19.94 18.64
N GLU A 162 -16.64 18.64 18.78
CA GLU A 162 -15.87 17.56 18.19
C GLU A 162 -16.16 17.47 16.68
N LEU A 163 -15.08 17.50 15.91
CA LEU A 163 -15.10 17.31 14.46
C LEU A 163 -14.33 16.04 14.13
N TYR A 164 -14.98 15.17 13.38
CA TYR A 164 -14.41 13.89 12.99
C TYR A 164 -13.89 13.96 11.57
N SER A 165 -12.76 13.31 11.34
CA SER A 165 -12.14 13.24 10.03
C SER A 165 -11.62 11.84 9.75
N THR A 166 -11.62 11.47 8.48
CA THR A 166 -11.05 10.19 8.02
C THR A 166 -10.13 10.46 6.86
N THR A 167 -9.01 9.76 6.83
CA THR A 167 -8.09 9.78 5.70
C THR A 167 -7.84 8.37 5.22
N VAL A 168 -8.24 8.07 4.01
CA VAL A 168 -7.99 6.82 3.31
C VAL A 168 -6.70 6.97 2.52
N ILE A 169 -5.68 6.22 2.91
CA ILE A 169 -4.33 6.27 2.31
C ILE A 169 -4.04 4.96 1.60
N PRO A 170 -3.96 4.94 0.26
CA PRO A 170 -3.45 3.80 -0.48
C PRO A 170 -1.92 3.75 -0.47
N ASN A 171 -1.35 2.64 -0.88
CA ASN A 171 0.08 2.57 -1.22
C ASN A 171 0.39 3.35 -2.50
N ARG A 172 -0.53 3.28 -3.47
CA ARG A 172 -0.51 4.03 -4.74
C ARG A 172 -1.94 4.37 -5.12
N GLY A 173 -2.21 5.62 -5.49
CA GLY A 173 -3.52 6.07 -5.92
C GLY A 173 -3.98 7.36 -5.27
N ALA A 174 -5.23 7.73 -5.51
CA ALA A 174 -5.86 8.92 -5.00
C ALA A 174 -6.22 8.78 -3.50
N TRP A 175 -5.98 9.83 -2.73
CA TRP A 175 -6.40 9.88 -1.33
C TRP A 175 -7.87 10.26 -1.24
N LEU A 176 -8.59 9.65 -0.29
CA LEU A 176 -9.93 10.08 0.11
C LEU A 176 -9.87 10.65 1.51
N GLU A 177 -10.42 11.85 1.68
CA GLU A 177 -10.51 12.51 2.98
C GLU A 177 -11.99 12.82 3.24
N TYR A 178 -12.53 12.33 4.35
CA TYR A 178 -13.87 12.66 4.82
C TYR A 178 -13.76 13.61 6.00
N GLU A 179 -14.57 14.64 6.03
CA GLU A 179 -14.56 15.66 7.09
C GLU A 179 -15.99 16.01 7.51
N THR A 180 -16.20 16.17 8.80
CA THR A 180 -17.41 16.81 9.33
C THR A 180 -17.18 18.30 9.52
N ASP A 181 -18.20 19.12 9.27
CA ASP A 181 -18.17 20.56 9.47
C ASP A 181 -18.89 20.94 10.79
N GLN A 182 -18.75 22.20 11.22
CA GLN A 182 -19.42 22.77 12.38
C GLN A 182 -20.96 22.60 12.37
N ASN A 183 -21.53 22.49 11.18
CA ASN A 183 -22.97 22.31 10.95
C ASN A 183 -23.38 20.82 10.83
N ASP A 184 -22.54 19.89 11.24
CA ASP A 184 -22.74 18.44 11.11
C ASP A 184 -22.90 17.94 9.67
N LEU A 185 -22.39 18.69 8.70
CA LEU A 185 -22.39 18.30 7.29
C LEU A 185 -21.15 17.47 6.97
N PHE A 186 -21.36 16.38 6.27
CA PHE A 186 -20.29 15.52 5.78
C PHE A 186 -19.80 15.93 4.41
N TYR A 187 -18.49 16.04 4.27
CA TYR A 187 -17.82 16.34 3.03
C TYR A 187 -16.79 15.27 2.68
N VAL A 188 -16.58 15.06 1.40
CA VAL A 188 -15.48 14.26 0.86
C VAL A 188 -14.56 15.13 0.02
N ARG A 189 -13.28 14.88 0.13
CA ARG A 189 -12.25 15.47 -0.71
C ARG A 189 -11.46 14.34 -1.37
N ILE A 190 -11.34 14.40 -2.69
CA ILE A 190 -10.56 13.46 -3.49
C ILE A 190 -9.23 14.13 -3.82
N ASP A 191 -8.14 13.59 -3.30
CA ASP A 191 -6.80 14.20 -3.33
C ASP A 191 -6.81 15.63 -2.76
N LYS A 192 -6.32 16.58 -3.52
CA LYS A 192 -6.24 18.01 -3.16
C LYS A 192 -7.40 18.84 -3.73
N ASN A 193 -8.43 18.21 -4.28
CA ASN A 193 -9.56 18.90 -4.90
C ASN A 193 -10.49 19.55 -3.89
N ARG A 194 -11.45 20.33 -4.41
CA ARG A 194 -12.46 21.02 -3.58
C ARG A 194 -13.40 20.01 -2.93
N LYS A 195 -13.90 20.34 -1.75
CA LYS A 195 -14.91 19.56 -1.00
C LYS A 195 -16.19 19.32 -1.84
N ILE A 196 -16.73 18.12 -1.74
CA ILE A 196 -18.00 17.68 -2.30
C ILE A 196 -18.83 17.14 -1.14
N TYR A 197 -20.16 17.24 -1.18
CA TYR A 197 -20.99 16.56 -0.20
C TYR A 197 -20.80 15.05 -0.28
N ILE A 198 -20.72 14.39 0.87
CA ILE A 198 -20.49 12.94 0.89
C ILE A 198 -21.65 12.19 0.23
N THR A 199 -22.87 12.72 0.36
CA THR A 199 -24.08 12.16 -0.29
C THR A 199 -24.01 12.17 -1.81
N THR A 200 -23.47 13.25 -2.41
CA THR A 200 -23.17 13.30 -3.85
C THR A 200 -22.20 12.21 -4.24
N PHE A 201 -21.15 11.98 -3.43
CA PHE A 201 -20.16 10.93 -3.71
C PHE A 201 -20.77 9.52 -3.58
N ILE A 202 -21.56 9.27 -2.53
CA ILE A 202 -22.28 8.02 -2.33
C ILE A 202 -23.23 7.71 -3.48
N ARG A 203 -23.98 8.72 -3.99
CA ARG A 203 -24.82 8.55 -5.18
C ARG A 203 -24.03 8.19 -6.42
N ALA A 204 -22.87 8.81 -6.60
CA ALA A 204 -21.98 8.49 -7.72
C ALA A 204 -21.44 7.06 -7.66
N LEU A 205 -21.38 6.45 -6.46
CA LEU A 205 -20.98 5.05 -6.26
C LEU A 205 -22.12 4.03 -6.40
N GLY A 206 -23.40 4.48 -6.55
CA GLY A 206 -24.50 3.58 -6.88
C GLY A 206 -25.78 3.74 -6.04
N LEU A 207 -25.75 4.30 -4.84
CA LEU A 207 -26.97 4.55 -4.04
C LEU A 207 -27.69 5.80 -4.57
N SER A 208 -28.73 5.59 -5.38
CA SER A 208 -29.34 6.65 -6.16
C SER A 208 -30.30 7.54 -5.36
N SER A 209 -31.20 6.95 -4.58
CA SER A 209 -32.27 7.67 -3.90
C SER A 209 -31.89 8.15 -2.49
N ASN A 210 -32.60 9.17 -1.98
CA ASN A 210 -32.42 9.65 -0.60
C ASN A 210 -32.80 8.57 0.43
N GLU A 211 -33.85 7.80 0.11
CA GLU A 211 -34.36 6.74 0.97
C GLU A 211 -33.37 5.59 1.11
N GLU A 212 -32.76 5.16 -0.02
CA GLU A 212 -31.70 4.15 -0.01
C GLU A 212 -30.50 4.58 0.84
N ILE A 213 -30.06 5.83 0.71
CA ILE A 213 -28.93 6.34 1.50
C ILE A 213 -29.28 6.38 2.98
N LEU A 214 -30.47 6.87 3.35
CA LEU A 214 -30.91 6.92 4.74
C LEU A 214 -31.08 5.54 5.35
N ASP A 215 -31.68 4.62 4.61
CA ASP A 215 -31.83 3.22 5.07
C ASP A 215 -30.45 2.56 5.23
N PHE A 216 -29.54 2.77 4.31
CA PHE A 216 -28.18 2.19 4.38
C PHE A 216 -27.44 2.64 5.65
N PHE A 217 -27.51 3.93 6.03
CA PHE A 217 -26.82 4.49 7.20
C PHE A 217 -27.66 4.52 8.48
N GLY A 218 -28.88 3.95 8.50
CA GLY A 218 -29.71 3.86 9.70
C GLY A 218 -30.37 5.17 10.12
N TYR A 219 -30.76 6.02 9.18
CA TYR A 219 -31.46 7.30 9.41
C TYR A 219 -30.69 8.32 10.27
N ASP A 220 -29.37 8.34 10.16
CA ASP A 220 -28.53 9.29 10.90
C ASP A 220 -28.87 10.75 10.56
N GLU A 221 -28.97 11.59 11.61
CA GLU A 221 -29.35 13.01 11.49
C GLU A 221 -28.35 13.84 10.68
N ARG A 222 -27.05 13.50 10.74
CA ARG A 222 -25.96 14.18 10.03
C ARG A 222 -26.02 13.88 8.52
N ILE A 223 -26.29 12.63 8.17
CA ILE A 223 -26.51 12.23 6.77
C ILE A 223 -27.77 12.93 6.23
N LYS A 224 -28.85 12.98 7.01
CA LYS A 224 -30.07 13.68 6.64
C LYS A 224 -29.84 15.18 6.42
N ALA A 225 -29.16 15.86 7.34
CA ALA A 225 -28.80 17.27 7.19
C ALA A 225 -27.94 17.53 5.95
N THR A 226 -27.06 16.59 5.59
CA THR A 226 -26.22 16.69 4.39
C THR A 226 -27.07 16.50 3.12
N LEU A 227 -28.03 15.56 3.12
CA LEU A 227 -28.96 15.34 2.01
C LEU A 227 -29.84 16.57 1.72
N GLU A 228 -30.26 17.32 2.75
CA GLU A 228 -31.03 18.56 2.59
C GLU A 228 -30.24 19.67 1.89
N LYS A 229 -28.92 19.64 1.94
CA LYS A 229 -28.01 20.59 1.27
C LYS A 229 -27.53 20.10 -0.11
N ASP A 230 -27.62 18.80 -0.36
CA ASP A 230 -27.21 18.21 -1.61
C ASP A 230 -28.21 18.59 -2.73
N THR A 231 -27.69 19.06 -3.84
CA THR A 231 -28.49 19.49 -5.00
C THR A 231 -28.69 18.35 -6.02
N THR A 232 -28.03 17.23 -5.84
CA THR A 232 -28.11 16.08 -6.75
C THR A 232 -29.28 15.17 -6.37
N ILE A 233 -29.97 14.62 -7.37
CA ILE A 233 -31.16 13.79 -7.16
C ILE A 233 -30.90 12.32 -7.53
N ASN A 234 -30.05 12.09 -8.50
CA ASN A 234 -29.76 10.75 -9.04
C ASN A 234 -28.26 10.55 -9.29
N THR A 235 -27.88 9.30 -9.58
CA THR A 235 -26.49 8.88 -9.85
C THR A 235 -25.84 9.65 -11.00
N GLU A 236 -26.58 9.92 -12.08
CA GLU A 236 -26.05 10.63 -13.26
C GLU A 236 -25.64 12.07 -12.94
N GLN A 237 -26.48 12.79 -12.21
CA GLN A 237 -26.18 14.17 -11.79
C GLN A 237 -25.00 14.19 -10.80
N ALA A 238 -24.94 13.22 -9.91
CA ALA A 238 -23.86 13.07 -8.95
C ALA A 238 -22.52 12.81 -9.65
N LEU A 239 -22.47 11.91 -10.63
CA LEU A 239 -21.28 11.64 -11.45
C LEU A 239 -20.78 12.90 -12.17
N ILE A 240 -21.70 13.64 -12.78
CA ILE A 240 -21.38 14.90 -13.46
C ILE A 240 -20.84 15.95 -12.48
N GLU A 241 -21.43 16.08 -11.29
CA GLU A 241 -20.97 17.05 -10.29
C GLU A 241 -19.57 16.66 -9.74
N VAL A 242 -19.33 15.39 -9.46
CA VAL A 242 -18.00 14.88 -9.06
C VAL A 242 -16.97 15.16 -10.15
N TYR A 243 -17.30 14.89 -11.43
CA TYR A 243 -16.41 15.16 -12.55
C TYR A 243 -16.05 16.64 -12.69
N LYS A 244 -17.04 17.55 -12.59
CA LYS A 244 -16.81 19.00 -12.63
C LYS A 244 -15.85 19.48 -11.53
N ARG A 245 -15.89 18.83 -10.36
CA ARG A 245 -14.98 19.14 -9.24
C ARG A 245 -13.57 18.61 -9.46
N LEU A 246 -13.46 17.43 -10.08
CA LEU A 246 -12.16 16.80 -10.40
C LEU A 246 -11.47 17.49 -11.57
N ARG A 247 -12.23 17.86 -12.61
CA ARG A 247 -11.71 18.48 -13.84
C ARG A 247 -12.50 19.74 -14.19
N PRO A 248 -12.23 20.86 -13.50
CA PRO A 248 -12.89 22.11 -13.80
C PRO A 248 -12.52 22.61 -15.21
N GLY A 249 -13.53 22.91 -16.02
CA GLY A 249 -13.35 23.46 -17.38
C GLY A 249 -13.53 22.45 -18.53
N GLU A 250 -13.59 21.15 -18.25
CA GLU A 250 -13.93 20.15 -19.27
C GLU A 250 -15.45 19.92 -19.32
N PRO A 251 -16.06 19.77 -20.51
CA PRO A 251 -17.48 19.45 -20.62
C PRO A 251 -17.72 18.01 -20.12
N PRO A 252 -18.58 17.80 -19.11
CA PRO A 252 -18.83 16.48 -18.56
C PRO A 252 -19.78 15.68 -19.47
N THR A 253 -19.39 14.44 -19.79
CA THR A 253 -20.32 13.43 -20.31
C THR A 253 -20.44 12.31 -19.27
N LEU A 254 -21.53 11.56 -19.29
CA LEU A 254 -21.75 10.48 -18.32
C LEU A 254 -20.64 9.42 -18.40
N GLU A 255 -20.29 9.01 -19.61
CA GLU A 255 -19.25 8.00 -19.86
C GLU A 255 -17.87 8.46 -19.37
N THR A 256 -17.49 9.72 -19.63
CA THR A 256 -16.21 10.25 -19.15
C THR A 256 -16.16 10.41 -17.64
N ALA A 257 -17.30 10.73 -17.01
CA ALA A 257 -17.40 10.85 -15.56
C ALA A 257 -17.26 9.49 -14.88
N GLN A 258 -17.96 8.47 -15.38
CA GLN A 258 -17.86 7.10 -14.88
C GLN A 258 -16.42 6.58 -15.05
N ALA A 259 -15.87 6.66 -16.26
CA ALA A 259 -14.51 6.23 -16.55
C ALA A 259 -13.45 6.95 -15.67
N GLN A 260 -13.70 8.21 -15.29
CA GLN A 260 -12.81 8.94 -14.40
C GLN A 260 -12.80 8.37 -12.97
N ILE A 261 -13.97 8.00 -12.43
CA ILE A 261 -14.08 7.39 -11.10
C ILE A 261 -13.49 5.99 -11.13
N ASP A 262 -13.81 5.18 -12.14
CA ASP A 262 -13.27 3.82 -12.29
C ASP A 262 -11.75 3.85 -12.39
N ASN A 263 -11.19 4.74 -13.18
CA ASN A 263 -9.73 4.93 -13.28
C ASN A 263 -9.06 5.44 -12.00
N LEU A 264 -9.77 6.18 -11.15
CA LEU A 264 -9.20 6.71 -9.91
C LEU A 264 -9.15 5.69 -8.79
N PHE A 265 -10.18 4.83 -8.67
CA PHE A 265 -10.36 3.97 -7.49
C PHE A 265 -10.38 2.48 -7.81
N PHE A 266 -10.93 2.08 -8.95
CA PHE A 266 -11.22 0.67 -9.27
C PHE A 266 -10.27 0.06 -10.30
N ASP A 267 -9.32 0.83 -10.83
CA ASP A 267 -8.28 0.32 -11.72
C ASP A 267 -7.09 -0.22 -10.90
N PRO A 268 -6.82 -1.54 -10.89
CA PRO A 268 -5.72 -2.14 -10.14
C PRO A 268 -4.33 -1.67 -10.59
N HIS A 269 -4.20 -1.16 -11.83
CA HIS A 269 -2.95 -0.58 -12.32
C HIS A 269 -2.66 0.81 -11.74
N ARG A 270 -3.69 1.53 -11.29
CA ARG A 270 -3.57 2.91 -10.78
C ARG A 270 -3.76 3.01 -9.28
N TYR A 271 -4.61 2.18 -8.72
CA TYR A 271 -4.91 2.16 -7.29
C TYR A 271 -4.46 0.84 -6.67
N ASP A 272 -3.61 0.91 -5.65
CA ASP A 272 -3.06 -0.25 -4.97
C ASP A 272 -3.03 0.00 -3.46
N LEU A 273 -3.66 -0.87 -2.70
CA LEU A 273 -3.63 -0.87 -1.24
C LEU A 273 -2.39 -1.56 -0.68
N SER A 274 -1.71 -2.40 -1.46
CA SER A 274 -0.75 -3.41 -1.01
C SER A 274 -1.35 -4.43 -0.02
N ARG A 275 -0.64 -5.53 0.23
CA ARG A 275 -1.04 -6.54 1.23
C ARG A 275 -1.23 -5.93 2.62
N VAL A 276 -0.29 -5.08 3.05
CA VAL A 276 -0.36 -4.41 4.36
C VAL A 276 -1.60 -3.53 4.48
N GLY A 277 -1.93 -2.78 3.43
CA GLY A 277 -3.13 -1.95 3.40
C GLY A 277 -4.40 -2.80 3.48
N ARG A 278 -4.52 -3.82 2.64
CA ARG A 278 -5.69 -4.72 2.64
C ARG A 278 -5.91 -5.38 4.00
N TYR A 279 -4.85 -5.92 4.61
CA TYR A 279 -4.92 -6.48 5.96
C TYR A 279 -5.44 -5.47 6.99
N LYS A 280 -4.91 -4.23 6.99
CA LYS A 280 -5.34 -3.18 7.93
C LYS A 280 -6.79 -2.74 7.71
N TYR A 281 -7.22 -2.65 6.44
CA TYR A 281 -8.62 -2.37 6.10
C TYR A 281 -9.53 -3.47 6.64
N ASN A 282 -9.24 -4.72 6.31
CA ASN A 282 -10.04 -5.85 6.73
C ASN A 282 -10.12 -5.93 8.27
N LYS A 283 -8.99 -5.75 8.97
CA LYS A 283 -8.95 -5.76 10.43
C LYS A 283 -9.81 -4.64 11.06
N LYS A 284 -9.80 -3.43 10.46
CA LYS A 284 -10.49 -2.28 11.04
C LYS A 284 -11.97 -2.24 10.69
N LEU A 285 -12.32 -2.58 9.45
CA LEU A 285 -13.69 -2.52 8.94
C LEU A 285 -14.49 -3.80 9.17
N ALA A 286 -13.86 -4.85 9.71
CA ALA A 286 -14.54 -6.11 10.05
C ALA A 286 -15.70 -5.87 11.00
N ILE A 287 -16.83 -6.55 10.73
CA ILE A 287 -18.01 -6.41 11.58
C ILE A 287 -17.74 -6.90 13.00
N SER A 288 -17.00 -8.01 13.14
CA SER A 288 -16.64 -8.59 14.44
C SER A 288 -15.93 -7.61 15.36
N ALA A 289 -15.01 -6.80 14.83
CA ALA A 289 -14.26 -5.81 15.60
C ALA A 289 -15.13 -4.63 16.08
N ARG A 290 -16.29 -4.41 15.45
CA ARG A 290 -17.15 -3.26 15.68
C ARG A 290 -18.36 -3.55 16.55
N ILE A 291 -18.92 -4.78 16.49
CA ILE A 291 -20.13 -5.16 17.21
C ILE A 291 -19.84 -5.86 18.54
N ALA A 292 -18.64 -6.38 18.75
CA ALA A 292 -18.27 -7.09 19.97
C ALA A 292 -18.44 -6.21 21.22
N GLY A 293 -19.16 -6.72 22.22
CA GLY A 293 -19.44 -6.04 23.48
C GLY A 293 -20.72 -5.18 23.48
N PHE A 294 -21.36 -4.98 22.34
CA PHE A 294 -22.64 -4.26 22.23
C PHE A 294 -23.82 -5.23 22.25
N LYS A 295 -25.04 -4.70 22.42
CA LYS A 295 -26.27 -5.48 22.33
C LYS A 295 -26.87 -5.37 20.94
N ALA A 296 -27.40 -6.47 20.43
CA ALA A 296 -28.16 -6.46 19.20
C ALA A 296 -29.52 -5.76 19.41
N ASP A 297 -29.91 -4.88 18.49
CA ASP A 297 -31.24 -4.26 18.50
C ASP A 297 -32.24 -5.08 17.67
N GLU A 298 -31.76 -5.57 16.53
CA GLU A 298 -32.51 -6.43 15.63
C GLU A 298 -31.92 -7.85 15.59
N PRO A 299 -32.71 -8.87 15.21
CA PRO A 299 -32.20 -10.23 15.09
C PRO A 299 -31.15 -10.30 13.97
N ILE A 300 -29.97 -10.81 14.31
CA ILE A 300 -28.89 -11.01 13.33
C ILE A 300 -29.05 -12.40 12.72
N ILE A 301 -29.28 -12.44 11.42
CA ILE A 301 -29.58 -13.67 10.66
C ILE A 301 -28.37 -14.02 9.80
N SER A 302 -28.01 -15.32 9.78
CA SER A 302 -26.97 -15.85 8.89
C SER A 302 -27.38 -15.72 7.41
N ASN A 303 -26.48 -15.24 6.58
CA ASN A 303 -26.68 -15.23 5.13
C ASN A 303 -26.55 -16.62 4.48
N LEU A 304 -25.92 -17.56 5.17
CA LEU A 304 -25.70 -18.93 4.67
C LEU A 304 -26.83 -19.88 5.05
N THR A 305 -27.18 -19.92 6.33
CA THR A 305 -28.13 -20.92 6.87
C THR A 305 -29.52 -20.34 7.10
N GLY A 306 -29.68 -19.05 7.18
CA GLY A 306 -30.92 -18.37 7.56
C GLY A 306 -31.27 -18.49 9.05
N GLU A 307 -30.38 -19.05 9.87
CA GLU A 307 -30.56 -19.15 11.32
C GLU A 307 -30.34 -17.79 12.01
N ILE A 308 -31.04 -17.56 13.11
CA ILE A 308 -30.85 -16.42 13.98
C ILE A 308 -29.60 -16.66 14.82
N LEU A 309 -28.55 -15.84 14.60
CA LEU A 309 -27.27 -15.91 15.31
C LEU A 309 -27.30 -15.15 16.64
N ALA A 310 -28.01 -14.04 16.68
CA ALA A 310 -28.21 -13.24 17.89
C ALA A 310 -29.65 -12.73 17.97
N GLU A 311 -30.27 -12.85 19.15
CA GLU A 311 -31.61 -12.31 19.42
C GLU A 311 -31.54 -10.83 19.84
N PRO A 312 -32.62 -10.05 19.63
CA PRO A 312 -32.70 -8.66 20.10
C PRO A 312 -32.48 -8.57 21.63
N GLY A 313 -31.59 -7.65 22.04
CA GLY A 313 -31.19 -7.45 23.44
C GLY A 313 -30.06 -8.37 23.93
N GLU A 314 -29.61 -9.33 23.14
CA GLU A 314 -28.47 -10.18 23.46
C GLU A 314 -27.16 -9.42 23.34
N THR A 315 -26.25 -9.63 24.30
CA THR A 315 -24.90 -9.05 24.26
C THR A 315 -24.00 -9.90 23.37
N ILE A 316 -23.44 -9.28 22.34
CA ILE A 316 -22.58 -9.95 21.35
C ILE A 316 -21.20 -10.18 21.95
N THR A 317 -20.85 -11.44 22.24
CA THR A 317 -19.51 -11.81 22.69
C THR A 317 -18.51 -11.75 21.51
N PRO A 318 -17.19 -11.63 21.75
CA PRO A 318 -16.20 -11.62 20.67
C PRO A 318 -16.25 -12.91 19.79
N GLU A 319 -16.56 -14.06 20.40
CA GLU A 319 -16.70 -15.33 19.69
C GLU A 319 -17.93 -15.35 18.79
N LEU A 320 -19.06 -14.84 19.30
CA LEU A 320 -20.28 -14.69 18.52
C LEU A 320 -20.11 -13.67 17.40
N ALA A 321 -19.42 -12.56 17.67
CA ALA A 321 -19.11 -11.55 16.65
C ALA A 321 -18.26 -12.13 15.51
N TYR A 322 -17.26 -12.95 15.83
CA TYR A 322 -16.47 -13.65 14.81
C TYR A 322 -17.32 -14.63 14.00
N ARG A 323 -18.20 -15.41 14.65
CA ARG A 323 -19.12 -16.32 13.96
C ARG A 323 -20.06 -15.54 13.02
N ILE A 324 -20.61 -14.40 13.46
CA ILE A 324 -21.47 -13.53 12.64
C ILE A 324 -20.71 -13.07 11.37
N GLU A 325 -19.44 -12.70 11.51
CA GLU A 325 -18.59 -12.32 10.36
C GLU A 325 -18.42 -13.49 9.40
N GLN A 326 -18.11 -14.71 9.92
CA GLN A 326 -17.90 -15.89 9.10
C GLN A 326 -19.19 -16.41 8.44
N GLU A 327 -20.36 -16.12 8.94
CA GLU A 327 -21.64 -16.41 8.29
C GLU A 327 -22.04 -15.41 7.19
N GLY A 328 -21.09 -14.53 6.79
CA GLY A 328 -21.25 -13.60 5.68
C GLY A 328 -22.15 -12.39 5.99
N VAL A 329 -22.40 -12.12 7.26
CA VAL A 329 -23.25 -10.99 7.65
C VAL A 329 -22.45 -9.68 7.55
N ASN A 330 -22.93 -8.75 6.71
CA ASN A 330 -22.27 -7.46 6.48
C ASN A 330 -22.88 -6.32 7.29
N THR A 331 -24.09 -6.49 7.80
CA THR A 331 -24.85 -5.42 8.45
C THR A 331 -25.41 -5.92 9.78
N ALA A 332 -25.27 -5.12 10.82
CA ALA A 332 -25.87 -5.37 12.12
C ALA A 332 -26.36 -4.06 12.74
N VAL A 333 -27.48 -4.11 13.42
CA VAL A 333 -28.02 -2.98 14.20
C VAL A 333 -27.75 -3.25 15.67
N ILE A 334 -27.04 -2.32 16.31
CA ILE A 334 -26.61 -2.43 17.71
C ILE A 334 -27.08 -1.24 18.54
N VAL A 335 -27.22 -1.48 19.83
CA VAL A 335 -27.53 -0.45 20.83
C VAL A 335 -26.25 -0.06 21.55
N THR A 336 -25.95 1.24 21.56
CA THR A 336 -24.81 1.80 22.29
C THR A 336 -25.11 1.91 23.79
N PRO A 337 -24.12 2.10 24.67
CA PRO A 337 -24.33 2.33 26.10
C PRO A 337 -25.16 3.57 26.41
N GLU A 338 -25.33 4.47 25.44
CA GLU A 338 -26.16 5.68 25.54
C GLU A 338 -27.60 5.47 25.02
N ASP A 339 -28.03 4.22 24.85
CA ASP A 339 -29.32 3.83 24.29
C ASP A 339 -29.63 4.40 22.89
N LYS A 340 -28.59 4.61 22.09
CA LYS A 340 -28.73 4.95 20.66
C LYS A 340 -28.63 3.69 19.80
N THR A 341 -29.50 3.59 18.84
CA THR A 341 -29.45 2.54 17.80
C THR A 341 -28.51 2.96 16.69
N VAL A 342 -27.52 2.13 16.37
CA VAL A 342 -26.52 2.40 15.34
C VAL A 342 -26.45 1.22 14.38
N LYS A 343 -26.57 1.50 13.07
CA LYS A 343 -26.42 0.51 12.00
C LYS A 343 -24.94 0.43 11.59
N VAL A 344 -24.34 -0.73 11.79
CA VAL A 344 -22.95 -1.02 11.45
C VAL A 344 -22.91 -1.77 10.13
N TYR A 345 -22.06 -1.31 9.21
CA TYR A 345 -21.81 -1.94 7.91
C TYR A 345 -20.33 -2.26 7.75
N SER A 346 -20.01 -3.47 7.29
CA SER A 346 -18.65 -3.95 7.06
C SER A 346 -18.31 -4.09 5.57
N ASN A 347 -17.07 -4.40 5.28
CA ASN A 347 -16.61 -4.60 3.89
C ASN A 347 -16.79 -6.04 3.37
N GLY A 348 -17.48 -6.93 4.11
CA GLY A 348 -17.84 -8.28 3.65
C GLY A 348 -16.67 -9.22 3.39
N MET A 349 -15.59 -9.07 4.15
CA MET A 349 -14.42 -9.94 4.05
C MET A 349 -14.48 -11.05 5.10
N VAL A 350 -14.31 -12.30 4.67
CA VAL A 350 -14.36 -13.50 5.50
C VAL A 350 -13.06 -14.30 5.42
N ASP A 351 -12.83 -15.17 6.39
CA ASP A 351 -11.68 -16.07 6.40
C ASP A 351 -11.99 -17.33 5.56
N ILE A 352 -11.18 -17.55 4.52
CA ILE A 352 -11.41 -18.67 3.60
C ILE A 352 -11.22 -20.04 4.26
N GLY A 353 -10.38 -20.13 5.30
CA GLY A 353 -10.09 -21.41 5.97
C GLY A 353 -11.33 -22.08 6.58
N GLU A 354 -12.33 -21.31 6.98
CA GLU A 354 -13.60 -21.83 7.52
C GLU A 354 -14.48 -22.49 6.44
N TYR A 355 -14.34 -22.06 5.17
CA TYR A 355 -15.16 -22.53 4.06
C TYR A 355 -14.55 -23.68 3.28
N VAL A 356 -13.22 -23.73 3.23
CA VAL A 356 -12.49 -24.77 2.47
C VAL A 356 -11.47 -25.50 3.37
N PRO A 357 -11.95 -26.25 4.39
CA PRO A 357 -11.08 -26.92 5.36
C PRO A 357 -10.21 -28.03 4.73
N MET A 358 -10.46 -28.36 3.46
CA MET A 358 -9.69 -29.34 2.70
C MET A 358 -8.34 -28.81 2.22
N PHE A 359 -8.11 -27.47 2.27
CA PHE A 359 -6.85 -26.85 1.93
C PHE A 359 -6.05 -26.50 3.19
N THR A 360 -4.75 -26.68 3.12
CA THR A 360 -3.81 -26.17 4.15
C THR A 360 -3.45 -24.71 3.87
N GLU A 361 -3.01 -23.98 4.91
CA GLU A 361 -2.55 -22.60 4.73
C GLU A 361 -1.46 -22.47 3.66
N ALA A 362 -0.52 -23.44 3.57
CA ALA A 362 0.52 -23.44 2.55
C ALA A 362 -0.04 -23.60 1.13
N GLU A 363 -1.03 -24.48 0.93
CA GLU A 363 -1.69 -24.64 -0.37
C GLU A 363 -2.46 -23.38 -0.79
N LEU A 364 -3.10 -22.69 0.17
CA LEU A 364 -3.77 -21.41 -0.09
C LEU A 364 -2.77 -20.30 -0.43
N GLU A 365 -1.61 -20.25 0.25
CA GLU A 365 -0.53 -19.32 -0.08
C GLU A 365 0.05 -19.58 -1.48
N ASP A 366 0.20 -20.84 -1.88
CA ASP A 366 0.67 -21.22 -3.22
C ASP A 366 -0.31 -20.78 -4.32
N ILE A 367 -1.62 -20.81 -4.03
CA ILE A 367 -2.68 -20.27 -4.91
C ILE A 367 -2.63 -18.74 -4.96
N GLY A 368 -2.04 -18.08 -3.94
CA GLY A 368 -1.94 -16.63 -3.80
C GLY A 368 -2.92 -16.03 -2.80
N ILE A 369 -3.70 -16.87 -2.08
CA ILE A 369 -4.67 -16.44 -1.08
C ILE A 369 -4.00 -16.44 0.30
N ASN A 370 -3.74 -15.24 0.82
CA ASN A 370 -3.03 -15.05 2.09
C ASN A 370 -3.70 -14.01 3.01
N GLU A 371 -4.91 -13.60 2.66
CA GLU A 371 -5.72 -12.60 3.37
C GLU A 371 -7.19 -13.02 3.35
N LYS A 372 -8.01 -12.31 4.14
CA LYS A 372 -9.47 -12.47 4.06
C LYS A 372 -9.99 -12.19 2.66
N VAL A 373 -10.98 -12.95 2.22
CA VAL A 373 -11.55 -12.91 0.87
C VAL A 373 -12.96 -12.31 0.87
N ARG A 374 -13.40 -11.81 -0.26
CA ARG A 374 -14.77 -11.30 -0.43
C ARG A 374 -15.77 -12.46 -0.37
N PHE A 375 -16.73 -12.36 0.56
CA PHE A 375 -17.75 -13.37 0.77
C PHE A 375 -18.60 -13.66 -0.49
N THR A 376 -19.04 -12.60 -1.18
CA THR A 376 -19.90 -12.74 -2.37
C THR A 376 -19.21 -13.51 -3.50
N VAL A 377 -17.93 -13.24 -3.75
CA VAL A 377 -17.15 -13.93 -4.78
C VAL A 377 -16.83 -15.36 -4.36
N LEU A 378 -16.51 -15.56 -3.08
CA LEU A 378 -16.28 -16.90 -2.54
C LEU A 378 -17.53 -17.78 -2.67
N GLN A 379 -18.70 -17.25 -2.36
CA GLN A 379 -19.96 -17.98 -2.51
C GLN A 379 -20.19 -18.40 -3.97
N GLU A 380 -19.99 -17.52 -4.94
CA GLU A 380 -20.09 -17.85 -6.37
C GLU A 380 -19.14 -19.00 -6.77
N VAL A 381 -17.90 -18.99 -6.26
CA VAL A 381 -16.91 -20.04 -6.53
C VAL A 381 -17.33 -21.37 -5.92
N LEU A 382 -17.81 -21.36 -4.67
CA LEU A 382 -18.30 -22.58 -3.99
C LEU A 382 -19.53 -23.15 -4.65
N GLU A 383 -20.48 -22.33 -5.07
CA GLU A 383 -21.68 -22.76 -5.81
C GLU A 383 -21.33 -23.40 -7.17
N LYS A 384 -20.29 -22.89 -7.84
CA LYS A 384 -19.85 -23.39 -9.14
C LYS A 384 -19.07 -24.71 -9.06
N CYS A 385 -18.16 -24.85 -8.10
CA CYS A 385 -17.21 -25.96 -8.03
C CYS A 385 -17.66 -27.07 -7.05
N GLY A 386 -18.52 -26.75 -6.07
CA GLY A 386 -18.89 -27.68 -5.00
C GLY A 386 -17.69 -28.12 -4.15
N ASP A 387 -17.58 -29.40 -3.83
CA ASP A 387 -16.53 -29.98 -2.97
C ASP A 387 -15.33 -30.56 -3.76
N ASP A 388 -15.21 -30.28 -5.05
CA ASP A 388 -14.11 -30.78 -5.87
C ASP A 388 -12.84 -29.92 -5.65
N LYS A 389 -11.83 -30.50 -4.97
CA LYS A 389 -10.58 -29.81 -4.59
C LYS A 389 -9.81 -29.25 -5.80
N ASP A 390 -9.73 -30.03 -6.89
CA ASP A 390 -8.95 -29.62 -8.06
C ASP A 390 -9.65 -28.49 -8.81
N ALA A 391 -10.97 -28.59 -9.02
CA ALA A 391 -11.77 -27.53 -9.62
C ALA A 391 -11.77 -26.25 -8.78
N LEU A 392 -11.87 -26.38 -7.44
CA LEU A 392 -11.77 -25.26 -6.52
C LEU A 392 -10.40 -24.57 -6.59
N SER A 393 -9.30 -25.34 -6.61
CA SER A 393 -7.94 -24.79 -6.72
C SER A 393 -7.75 -23.98 -8.01
N GLU A 394 -8.24 -24.48 -9.13
CA GLU A 394 -8.15 -23.83 -10.43
C GLU A 394 -8.99 -22.54 -10.49
N GLU A 395 -10.24 -22.59 -10.00
CA GLU A 395 -11.12 -21.41 -9.99
C GLU A 395 -10.67 -20.36 -8.96
N LEU A 396 -10.21 -20.77 -7.77
CA LEU A 396 -9.65 -19.85 -6.78
C LEU A 396 -8.41 -19.13 -7.32
N SER A 397 -7.53 -19.84 -8.02
CA SER A 397 -6.36 -19.24 -8.68
C SER A 397 -6.75 -18.27 -9.80
N ALA A 398 -7.74 -18.64 -10.62
CA ALA A 398 -8.22 -17.78 -11.71
C ALA A 398 -8.90 -16.50 -11.21
N ARG A 399 -9.60 -16.55 -10.08
CA ARG A 399 -10.34 -15.41 -9.49
C ARG A 399 -9.65 -14.80 -8.26
N CYS A 400 -8.37 -15.04 -8.06
CA CYS A 400 -7.61 -14.53 -6.91
C CYS A 400 -7.67 -13.01 -6.79
N ASP A 401 -7.56 -12.27 -7.90
CA ASP A 401 -7.63 -10.80 -7.92
C ASP A 401 -9.05 -10.25 -7.61
N ASP A 402 -10.12 -11.03 -7.83
CA ASP A 402 -11.49 -10.69 -7.45
C ASP A 402 -11.76 -11.01 -5.98
N LEU A 403 -11.20 -12.12 -5.47
CA LEU A 403 -11.30 -12.54 -4.07
C LEU A 403 -10.54 -11.60 -3.14
N ILE A 404 -9.32 -11.21 -3.53
CA ILE A 404 -8.48 -10.27 -2.78
C ILE A 404 -8.15 -9.09 -3.68
N PRO A 405 -9.06 -8.12 -3.85
CA PRO A 405 -8.83 -6.99 -4.74
C PRO A 405 -7.68 -6.13 -4.24
N LYS A 406 -6.72 -5.84 -5.13
CA LYS A 406 -5.59 -4.93 -4.86
C LYS A 406 -6.04 -3.48 -4.73
N HIS A 407 -7.11 -3.12 -5.43
CA HIS A 407 -7.72 -1.79 -5.38
C HIS A 407 -8.78 -1.68 -4.28
N ILE A 408 -9.23 -0.48 -3.98
CA ILE A 408 -10.35 -0.24 -3.07
C ILE A 408 -11.66 -0.66 -3.75
N ILE A 409 -12.56 -1.27 -3.01
CA ILE A 409 -13.90 -1.64 -3.49
C ILE A 409 -14.95 -0.68 -2.93
N ILE A 410 -16.14 -0.69 -3.53
CA ILE A 410 -17.27 0.15 -3.08
C ILE A 410 -17.60 -0.15 -1.63
N ASP A 411 -17.62 -1.43 -1.23
CA ASP A 411 -17.90 -1.84 0.15
C ASP A 411 -16.88 -1.29 1.16
N ASP A 412 -15.60 -1.21 0.80
CA ASP A 412 -14.57 -0.57 1.64
C ASP A 412 -14.87 0.92 1.85
N ILE A 413 -15.27 1.63 0.80
CA ILE A 413 -15.61 3.06 0.86
C ILE A 413 -16.84 3.25 1.74
N MET A 414 -17.90 2.48 1.49
CA MET A 414 -19.15 2.56 2.24
C MET A 414 -18.96 2.20 3.71
N ALA A 415 -18.21 1.13 4.01
CA ALA A 415 -17.86 0.74 5.37
C ALA A 415 -17.00 1.80 6.08
N SER A 416 -16.06 2.45 5.37
CA SER A 416 -15.24 3.52 5.94
C SER A 416 -16.05 4.77 6.30
N ILE A 417 -17.02 5.14 5.47
CA ILE A 417 -17.95 6.25 5.76
C ILE A 417 -18.86 5.88 6.93
N ASN A 418 -19.41 4.68 6.95
CA ASN A 418 -20.23 4.19 8.06
C ASN A 418 -19.42 4.16 9.37
N TYR A 419 -18.16 3.75 9.35
CA TYR A 419 -17.31 3.77 10.53
C TYR A 419 -17.10 5.20 11.07
N LEU A 420 -16.87 6.18 10.20
CA LEU A 420 -16.77 7.59 10.60
C LEU A 420 -18.05 8.07 11.31
N ASN A 421 -19.20 7.67 10.77
CA ASN A 421 -20.49 7.99 11.35
C ASN A 421 -20.65 7.35 12.75
N CYS A 422 -20.29 6.07 12.88
CA CYS A 422 -20.39 5.31 14.13
C CYS A 422 -19.45 5.81 15.24
N ILE A 423 -18.26 6.35 14.90
CA ILE A 423 -17.32 6.90 15.91
C ILE A 423 -17.99 8.00 16.73
N ALA A 424 -18.75 8.88 16.10
CA ALA A 424 -19.43 9.96 16.78
C ALA A 424 -20.51 9.48 17.77
N ASP A 425 -20.99 8.23 17.62
CA ASP A 425 -21.95 7.58 18.52
C ASP A 425 -21.26 6.56 19.46
N GLY A 426 -19.93 6.64 19.58
CA GLY A 426 -19.15 5.81 20.51
C GLY A 426 -18.80 4.40 20.01
N VAL A 427 -19.09 4.08 18.75
CA VAL A 427 -18.74 2.79 18.13
C VAL A 427 -17.50 2.94 17.26
N GLY A 428 -16.36 2.52 17.77
CA GLY A 428 -15.07 2.65 17.11
C GLY A 428 -14.06 3.46 17.91
N THR A 429 -12.86 3.62 17.36
CA THR A 429 -11.75 4.34 18.00
C THR A 429 -11.02 5.21 17.00
N THR A 430 -10.49 6.33 17.48
CA THR A 430 -9.59 7.20 16.72
C THR A 430 -8.18 6.61 16.66
N ASP A 431 -7.44 6.95 15.62
CA ASP A 431 -6.09 6.42 15.38
C ASP A 431 -5.02 7.41 15.84
N ASP A 432 -3.98 6.87 16.46
CA ASP A 432 -2.74 7.59 16.69
C ASP A 432 -1.85 7.46 15.44
N ILE A 433 -1.67 8.58 14.74
CA ILE A 433 -0.94 8.65 13.48
C ILE A 433 0.57 8.45 13.69
N ASP A 434 1.10 8.84 14.86
CA ASP A 434 2.53 8.82 15.15
C ASP A 434 3.00 7.49 15.77
N HIS A 435 2.07 6.64 16.13
CA HIS A 435 2.38 5.28 16.57
C HIS A 435 3.09 4.49 15.46
N LEU A 436 4.21 3.81 15.77
CA LEU A 436 4.99 3.04 14.78
C LEU A 436 4.21 1.87 14.15
N GLY A 437 3.11 1.42 14.74
CA GLY A 437 2.17 0.50 14.10
C GLY A 437 1.46 1.10 12.88
N ASN A 438 1.35 2.43 12.80
CA ASN A 438 0.72 3.17 11.71
C ASN A 438 1.75 3.83 10.77
N ARG A 439 3.02 3.70 11.07
CA ARG A 439 4.13 4.18 10.24
C ARG A 439 4.95 2.98 9.81
N ARG A 440 5.23 2.85 8.54
CA ARG A 440 6.03 1.76 7.97
C ARG A 440 7.35 2.27 7.41
N ILE A 441 8.31 1.38 7.31
CA ILE A 441 9.58 1.65 6.67
C ILE A 441 9.50 1.22 5.21
N ARG A 442 9.81 2.15 4.32
CA ARG A 442 9.98 1.91 2.89
C ARG A 442 11.49 1.83 2.62
N SER A 443 11.99 0.61 2.44
CA SER A 443 13.42 0.35 2.25
C SER A 443 13.86 0.57 0.79
N VAL A 444 15.15 0.42 0.52
CA VAL A 444 15.76 0.68 -0.78
C VAL A 444 15.09 -0.08 -1.94
N GLY A 445 14.75 -1.35 -1.74
CA GLY A 445 14.12 -2.17 -2.79
C GLY A 445 12.79 -1.61 -3.26
N GLU A 446 11.92 -1.24 -2.33
CA GLU A 446 10.62 -0.63 -2.65
C GLU A 446 10.77 0.76 -3.28
N LEU A 447 11.75 1.55 -2.83
CA LEU A 447 12.04 2.86 -3.43
C LEU A 447 12.50 2.70 -4.89
N LEU A 448 13.35 1.73 -5.17
CA LEU A 448 13.79 1.42 -6.53
C LEU A 448 12.64 0.89 -7.39
N GLN A 449 11.82 -0.02 -6.85
CA GLN A 449 10.63 -0.53 -7.53
C GLN A 449 9.70 0.59 -7.98
N ASN A 450 9.43 1.56 -7.11
CA ASN A 450 8.59 2.70 -7.44
C ASN A 450 9.19 3.57 -8.55
N GLN A 451 10.51 3.78 -8.57
CA GLN A 451 11.18 4.51 -9.65
C GLN A 451 11.15 3.75 -10.98
N PHE A 452 11.34 2.43 -10.92
CA PHE A 452 11.19 1.58 -12.08
C PHE A 452 9.78 1.67 -12.67
N ARG A 453 8.75 1.56 -11.82
CA ARG A 453 7.35 1.68 -12.23
C ARG A 453 7.04 3.01 -12.92
N ILE A 454 7.56 4.13 -12.39
CA ILE A 454 7.44 5.45 -13.02
C ILE A 454 8.12 5.47 -14.39
N GLY A 455 9.31 4.91 -14.49
CA GLY A 455 10.06 4.79 -15.74
C GLY A 455 9.32 3.95 -16.79
N PHE A 456 8.77 2.81 -16.37
CA PHE A 456 7.98 1.92 -17.23
C PHE A 456 6.67 2.55 -17.69
N SER A 457 5.94 3.23 -16.82
CA SER A 457 4.71 3.94 -17.22
C SER A 457 4.97 5.03 -18.27
N ARG A 458 6.11 5.74 -18.17
CA ARG A 458 6.54 6.68 -19.20
C ARG A 458 6.92 5.96 -20.51
N MET A 459 7.55 4.81 -20.42
CA MET A 459 7.93 3.99 -21.57
C MET A 459 6.69 3.41 -22.27
N GLU A 460 5.74 2.88 -21.52
CA GLU A 460 4.46 2.35 -22.02
C GLU A 460 3.75 3.34 -22.94
N ARG A 461 3.67 4.61 -22.52
CA ARG A 461 3.07 5.68 -23.35
C ARG A 461 3.79 5.83 -24.68
N VAL A 462 5.12 5.83 -24.69
CA VAL A 462 5.91 5.94 -25.92
C VAL A 462 5.77 4.69 -26.80
N VAL A 463 5.68 3.50 -26.18
CA VAL A 463 5.43 2.25 -26.89
C VAL A 463 4.07 2.28 -27.59
N LYS A 464 2.99 2.69 -26.90
CA LYS A 464 1.65 2.81 -27.47
C LYS A 464 1.61 3.78 -28.66
N GLU A 465 2.27 4.93 -28.54
CA GLU A 465 2.40 5.89 -29.66
C GLU A 465 3.13 5.26 -30.86
N ARG A 466 4.26 4.56 -30.62
CA ARG A 466 5.02 3.91 -31.70
C ARG A 466 4.25 2.76 -32.35
N MET A 467 3.56 1.94 -31.56
CA MET A 467 2.71 0.86 -32.09
C MET A 467 1.65 1.42 -33.03
N THR A 468 0.99 2.51 -32.63
CA THR A 468 -0.03 3.18 -33.46
C THR A 468 0.54 3.75 -34.76
N LEU A 469 1.72 4.37 -34.70
CA LEU A 469 2.38 4.92 -35.89
C LEU A 469 2.86 3.82 -36.85
N GLN A 470 3.30 2.68 -36.33
CA GLN A 470 3.84 1.55 -37.10
C GLN A 470 2.77 0.51 -37.47
N ALA A 471 1.52 0.69 -37.01
CA ALA A 471 0.42 -0.23 -37.35
C ALA A 471 0.15 -0.36 -38.88
N GLN A 472 0.63 0.61 -39.68
CA GLN A 472 0.50 0.58 -41.16
C GLN A 472 1.44 -0.44 -41.84
N GLU A 473 2.54 -0.88 -41.18
CA GLU A 473 3.49 -1.85 -41.68
C GLU A 473 3.80 -2.92 -40.63
N PRO A 474 2.83 -3.77 -40.24
CA PRO A 474 2.96 -4.69 -39.09
C PRO A 474 4.10 -5.72 -39.26
N ASP A 475 4.42 -6.11 -40.49
CA ASP A 475 5.47 -7.13 -40.77
C ASP A 475 6.88 -6.64 -40.41
N LYS A 476 7.12 -5.33 -40.40
CA LYS A 476 8.43 -4.75 -40.12
C LYS A 476 8.64 -4.42 -38.63
N VAL A 477 7.59 -4.52 -37.83
CA VAL A 477 7.64 -4.17 -36.42
C VAL A 477 8.37 -5.25 -35.63
N THR A 478 9.37 -4.84 -34.84
CA THR A 478 10.10 -5.71 -33.93
C THR A 478 9.99 -5.17 -32.50
N PRO A 479 9.98 -6.03 -31.46
CA PRO A 479 9.96 -5.58 -30.05
C PRO A 479 11.05 -4.55 -29.73
N ALA A 480 12.27 -4.77 -30.24
CA ALA A 480 13.40 -3.88 -30.02
C ALA A 480 13.22 -2.47 -30.62
N ALA A 481 12.47 -2.33 -31.72
CA ALA A 481 12.19 -1.04 -32.35
C ALA A 481 11.13 -0.25 -31.57
N LEU A 482 10.18 -0.95 -30.94
CA LEU A 482 9.11 -0.36 -30.15
C LEU A 482 9.59 0.16 -28.81
N ILE A 483 10.44 -0.60 -28.12
CA ILE A 483 10.88 -0.31 -26.75
C ILE A 483 11.87 0.86 -26.74
N ASN A 484 11.61 1.87 -25.94
CA ASN A 484 12.53 2.97 -25.68
C ASN A 484 12.97 2.95 -24.21
N ILE A 485 14.23 2.61 -23.98
CA ILE A 485 14.80 2.47 -22.63
C ILE A 485 15.09 3.81 -21.94
N ARG A 486 15.16 4.92 -22.68
CA ARG A 486 15.56 6.23 -22.14
C ARG A 486 14.73 6.72 -20.96
N PRO A 487 13.39 6.61 -20.94
CA PRO A 487 12.57 7.03 -19.81
C PRO A 487 12.87 6.25 -18.52
N VAL A 488 13.14 4.93 -18.63
CA VAL A 488 13.46 4.07 -17.49
C VAL A 488 14.83 4.47 -16.91
N MET A 489 15.84 4.57 -17.77
CA MET A 489 17.18 4.98 -17.35
C MET A 489 17.22 6.40 -16.80
N ALA A 490 16.39 7.32 -17.33
CA ALA A 490 16.28 8.67 -16.82
C ALA A 490 15.68 8.69 -15.40
N ALA A 491 14.63 7.90 -15.13
CA ALA A 491 14.01 7.80 -13.80
C ALA A 491 15.00 7.26 -12.76
N ILE A 492 15.79 6.25 -13.11
CA ILE A 492 16.82 5.69 -12.22
C ILE A 492 17.93 6.70 -11.95
N LYS A 493 18.43 7.37 -12.99
CA LYS A 493 19.47 8.41 -12.85
C LYS A 493 18.99 9.59 -12.02
N GLU A 494 17.73 10.00 -12.20
CA GLU A 494 17.09 11.05 -11.42
C GLU A 494 17.01 10.67 -9.93
N PHE A 495 16.64 9.42 -9.63
CA PHE A 495 16.58 8.94 -8.26
C PHE A 495 17.94 8.95 -7.57
N PHE A 496 18.96 8.33 -8.17
CA PHE A 496 20.30 8.28 -7.56
C PHE A 496 20.98 9.65 -7.50
N GLY A 497 20.71 10.55 -8.45
CA GLY A 497 21.34 11.86 -8.54
C GLY A 497 20.66 12.95 -7.72
N SER A 498 19.32 12.98 -7.72
CA SER A 498 18.54 14.14 -7.24
C SER A 498 17.65 13.85 -6.05
N SER A 499 17.36 12.56 -5.74
CA SER A 499 16.49 12.23 -4.62
C SER A 499 17.11 12.64 -3.27
N PRO A 500 16.33 13.24 -2.36
CA PRO A 500 16.79 13.54 -0.99
C PRO A 500 17.19 12.29 -0.20
N LEU A 501 16.72 11.11 -0.62
CA LEU A 501 17.00 9.82 0.03
C LEU A 501 18.33 9.20 -0.45
N SER A 502 18.84 9.61 -1.61
CA SER A 502 20.15 9.21 -2.10
C SER A 502 21.19 10.23 -1.64
N GLN A 503 21.99 9.86 -0.65
CA GLN A 503 22.97 10.76 -0.04
C GLN A 503 24.39 10.23 -0.22
N PHE A 504 25.37 11.15 -0.27
CA PHE A 504 26.77 10.76 -0.16
C PHE A 504 27.01 10.11 1.19
N MET A 505 27.75 8.99 1.20
CA MET A 505 28.05 8.28 2.43
C MET A 505 28.96 9.15 3.33
N ASP A 506 28.60 9.24 4.61
CA ASP A 506 29.47 9.83 5.63
C ASP A 506 30.58 8.82 5.97
N GLN A 507 31.81 9.17 5.65
CA GLN A 507 33.01 8.33 5.80
C GLN A 507 33.99 8.85 6.85
N THR A 508 33.52 9.63 7.82
CA THR A 508 34.37 10.19 8.88
C THR A 508 35.04 9.08 9.70
N ASN A 509 34.28 8.04 10.02
CA ASN A 509 34.78 6.83 10.71
C ASN A 509 33.83 5.65 10.40
N PRO A 510 34.23 4.39 10.68
CA PRO A 510 33.38 3.22 10.39
C PRO A 510 32.02 3.23 11.09
N LEU A 511 31.91 3.82 12.28
CA LEU A 511 30.64 3.96 12.97
C LEU A 511 29.72 4.96 12.28
N ALA A 512 30.26 6.06 11.74
CA ALA A 512 29.49 7.02 10.96
C ALA A 512 28.93 6.40 9.68
N GLU A 513 29.69 5.56 9.00
CA GLU A 513 29.22 4.79 7.84
C GLU A 513 28.06 3.86 8.22
N LEU A 514 28.21 3.07 9.29
CA LEU A 514 27.17 2.16 9.76
C LEU A 514 25.90 2.92 10.15
N THR A 515 26.05 3.99 10.91
CA THR A 515 24.92 4.80 11.36
C THR A 515 24.21 5.47 10.19
N HIS A 516 24.92 5.89 9.15
CA HIS A 516 24.32 6.45 7.94
C HIS A 516 23.47 5.43 7.18
N LYS A 517 23.94 4.18 7.06
CA LYS A 517 23.20 3.10 6.40
C LYS A 517 21.91 2.71 7.14
N ARG A 518 21.87 2.88 8.45
CA ARG A 518 20.70 2.56 9.31
C ARG A 518 19.77 3.75 9.54
N ARG A 519 20.04 4.91 8.94
CA ARG A 519 19.25 6.14 9.12
C ARG A 519 17.88 6.01 8.45
N LEU A 520 16.84 6.54 9.13
CA LEU A 520 15.49 6.67 8.61
C LEU A 520 15.19 8.15 8.34
N SER A 521 14.42 8.44 7.30
CA SER A 521 13.96 9.78 6.96
C SER A 521 12.46 9.79 6.76
N ALA A 522 11.77 10.77 7.32
CA ALA A 522 10.35 10.99 7.04
C ALA A 522 10.11 11.86 5.80
N LEU A 523 11.18 12.42 5.21
CA LEU A 523 11.14 13.30 4.05
C LEU A 523 11.23 12.51 2.74
N GLY A 524 10.84 13.13 1.64
CA GLY A 524 10.99 12.58 0.30
C GLY A 524 9.66 12.34 -0.40
N PRO A 525 9.69 11.78 -1.61
CA PRO A 525 8.48 11.50 -2.38
C PRO A 525 7.51 10.59 -1.62
N GLY A 526 6.24 10.97 -1.53
CA GLY A 526 5.23 10.24 -0.76
C GLY A 526 5.35 10.34 0.77
N GLY A 527 6.30 11.14 1.28
CA GLY A 527 6.48 11.45 2.69
C GLY A 527 6.12 12.90 3.04
N LEU A 528 6.63 13.37 4.18
CA LEU A 528 6.40 14.72 4.67
C LEU A 528 7.26 15.75 3.93
N SER A 529 6.74 16.98 3.75
CA SER A 529 7.55 18.14 3.39
C SER A 529 8.05 18.84 4.66
N ARG A 530 9.20 19.54 4.56
CA ARG A 530 9.79 20.25 5.71
C ARG A 530 8.85 21.26 6.35
N GLU A 531 8.07 21.96 5.54
CA GLU A 531 7.16 23.03 5.97
C GLU A 531 5.90 22.48 6.67
N ARG A 532 5.48 21.28 6.29
CA ARG A 532 4.25 20.63 6.82
C ARG A 532 4.51 19.70 8.00
N ALA A 533 5.77 19.45 8.36
CA ALA A 533 6.12 18.64 9.51
C ALA A 533 5.88 19.42 10.82
N GLY A 534 4.75 19.17 11.48
CA GLY A 534 4.41 19.72 12.79
C GLY A 534 5.37 19.25 13.91
N PHE A 535 5.19 19.76 15.09
CA PHE A 535 5.99 19.37 16.26
C PHE A 535 5.74 17.91 16.63
N GLU A 536 4.50 17.44 16.57
CA GLU A 536 4.09 16.07 16.91
C GLU A 536 4.87 14.99 16.17
N VAL A 537 5.09 15.17 14.87
CA VAL A 537 5.85 14.21 14.04
C VAL A 537 7.35 14.21 14.36
N ARG A 538 7.86 15.30 14.97
CA ARG A 538 9.27 15.47 15.33
C ARG A 538 9.60 14.94 16.71
N ASP A 539 8.60 14.84 17.59
CA ASP A 539 8.76 14.40 18.96
C ASP A 539 8.95 12.89 19.06
N VAL A 540 9.42 12.46 20.23
CA VAL A 540 9.61 11.05 20.56
C VAL A 540 8.28 10.49 21.02
N HIS A 541 7.77 9.52 20.32
CA HIS A 541 6.58 8.78 20.71
C HIS A 541 6.96 7.56 21.59
N HIS A 542 6.08 7.14 22.51
CA HIS A 542 6.35 6.00 23.39
C HIS A 542 6.62 4.70 22.63
N SER A 543 6.02 4.50 21.43
CA SER A 543 6.28 3.35 20.57
C SER A 543 7.70 3.29 19.99
N HIS A 544 8.48 4.38 20.11
CA HIS A 544 9.87 4.42 19.68
C HIS A 544 10.81 3.62 20.61
N TYR A 545 10.34 3.29 21.81
CA TYR A 545 11.13 2.53 22.79
C TYR A 545 11.59 1.19 22.21
N GLY A 546 12.90 0.92 22.29
CA GLY A 546 13.51 -0.28 21.72
C GLY A 546 13.58 -0.34 20.19
N ARG A 547 13.11 0.69 19.46
CA ARG A 547 13.05 0.72 17.99
C ARG A 547 13.80 1.90 17.38
N MET A 548 13.62 3.08 17.91
CA MET A 548 14.25 4.31 17.41
C MET A 548 14.97 5.04 18.54
N CYS A 549 16.17 5.56 18.26
CA CYS A 549 16.96 6.26 19.25
C CYS A 549 16.28 7.57 19.67
N PRO A 550 15.85 7.73 20.94
CA PRO A 550 15.17 8.94 21.40
C PRO A 550 16.11 10.17 21.39
N ILE A 551 17.40 9.97 21.69
CA ILE A 551 18.39 11.06 21.75
C ILE A 551 18.62 11.66 20.37
N GLU A 552 18.76 10.84 19.34
CA GLU A 552 18.97 11.31 17.97
C GLU A 552 17.69 11.94 17.38
N THR A 553 16.51 11.46 17.78
CA THR A 553 15.21 12.02 17.36
C THR A 553 14.99 13.38 18.04
N ASP A 554 15.14 13.49 19.34
CA ASP A 554 14.89 14.71 20.14
C ASP A 554 15.93 15.82 19.87
N ARG A 555 17.17 15.47 19.61
CA ARG A 555 18.26 16.43 19.37
C ARG A 555 17.98 17.43 18.25
N LYS A 556 16.96 17.19 17.42
CA LYS A 556 16.52 18.03 16.29
C LYS A 556 15.29 18.87 16.59
N SER A 557 14.47 18.48 17.56
CA SER A 557 13.35 19.30 18.03
C SER A 557 13.87 20.57 18.72
N THR A 558 14.97 20.48 19.46
CA THR A 558 15.59 21.59 20.19
C THR A 558 16.45 22.53 19.35
N ARG A 559 16.88 22.14 18.15
CA ARG A 559 17.62 23.01 17.22
C ARG A 559 16.70 23.59 16.16
N LEU A 560 16.16 24.76 16.40
CA LEU A 560 15.36 25.59 15.48
C LEU A 560 16.00 25.88 14.11
N ASN A 561 17.22 25.37 13.86
CA ASN A 561 18.00 25.74 12.67
C ASN A 561 18.61 24.55 11.91
N SER A 562 18.24 23.29 12.15
CA SER A 562 18.77 22.20 11.35
C SER A 562 17.82 21.80 10.21
N SER A 563 18.32 21.97 9.02
CA SER A 563 17.62 21.79 7.73
C SER A 563 17.25 20.34 7.35
N HIS A 564 17.35 19.36 8.25
CA HIS A 564 17.08 17.94 7.94
C HIS A 564 16.32 17.26 9.07
N LEU A 565 15.09 16.85 8.81
CA LEU A 565 14.38 15.85 9.60
C LEU A 565 15.04 14.48 9.34
N ARG A 566 15.98 14.13 10.19
CA ARG A 566 16.58 12.80 10.19
C ARG A 566 16.07 12.09 11.44
N ILE A 567 15.23 11.09 11.25
CA ILE A 567 14.83 10.18 12.32
C ILE A 567 15.89 9.10 12.33
N ALA A 568 16.59 8.95 13.43
CA ALA A 568 17.73 8.06 13.50
C ALA A 568 17.40 6.78 14.27
N TYR A 569 17.88 5.71 13.78
CA TYR A 569 18.19 4.38 14.31
C TYR A 569 17.07 3.55 14.92
N ALA A 570 16.71 2.49 14.21
CA ALA A 570 16.24 1.28 14.87
C ALA A 570 17.43 0.66 15.64
N VAL A 571 17.37 0.59 16.95
CA VAL A 571 18.20 -0.29 17.74
C VAL A 571 17.44 -1.62 17.78
N VAL A 572 17.99 -2.62 17.13
CA VAL A 572 17.56 -4.01 17.34
C VAL A 572 18.08 -4.47 18.67
#